data_71c660126e9fcd4ab0593f0883fe1241
#
_entry.id   71c660126e9fcd4ab0593f0883fe1241
#
_cell.length_a   1.000
_cell.length_b   1.000
_cell.length_c   1.000
_cell.angle_alpha   90.00
_cell.angle_beta   90.00
_cell.angle_gamma   90.00
#
_symmetry.space_group_name_H-M   'P 1'
#
loop_
_entity.id
_entity.type
_entity.pdbx_description
1 polymer ?
#
loop_
_entity_poly.entity_id
_entity_poly.type
_entity_poly.pdbx_seq_one_letter_code
_entity_poly.pdbx_strand_id
1 'polypeptide(L)'
;LISIVGNTKDSIILDFFSGSATTAHAVMQLNAEDGGNRRFICVQLPELCDEKSEAYKAGYKNICEIGKERIRRAGKKIIEEKGDQIGIDDEEKKPLDIGFKVFKLDTSNLRIWDNTPITGDNQIEMFTERMNSMIDSIKDDRTDMDVVYEVMLKMGVPLDVPVQYIGVNEKVVYKVVYKVVH
;
A
#
# COMPACT_ATOMS: atom_id res chain seq x y z
N LEU A 1 -1.45 4.75 -24.31
CA LEU A 1 -1.79 3.32 -24.07
C LEU A 1 -2.96 3.20 -23.08
N ILE A 2 -2.91 3.83 -21.89
CA ILE A 2 -3.97 3.72 -20.87
C ILE A 2 -5.33 4.20 -21.43
N SER A 3 -5.35 5.28 -22.20
CA SER A 3 -6.58 5.79 -22.83
C SER A 3 -7.16 4.87 -23.91
N ILE A 4 -6.35 3.96 -24.47
CA ILE A 4 -6.78 3.00 -25.50
C ILE A 4 -7.31 1.71 -24.87
N VAL A 5 -6.69 1.23 -23.79
CA VAL A 5 -6.97 -0.07 -23.19
C VAL A 5 -7.87 0.06 -21.95
N GLY A 6 -7.70 1.12 -21.16
CA GLY A 6 -8.47 1.40 -19.96
C GLY A 6 -9.61 2.40 -20.18
N ASN A 7 -10.49 2.11 -21.12
CA ASN A 7 -11.54 3.05 -21.55
C ASN A 7 -12.67 3.26 -20.50
N THR A 8 -12.69 2.48 -19.40
CA THR A 8 -13.61 2.72 -18.30
C THR A 8 -13.01 3.67 -17.29
N LYS A 9 -13.83 4.58 -16.75
CA LYS A 9 -13.40 5.63 -15.81
C LYS A 9 -13.07 5.11 -14.41
N ASP A 10 -13.25 3.83 -14.14
CA ASP A 10 -13.10 3.13 -12.86
C ASP A 10 -12.16 1.93 -12.91
N SER A 11 -11.39 1.78 -13.99
CA SER A 11 -10.44 0.66 -14.19
C SER A 11 -9.35 0.63 -13.12
N ILE A 12 -8.83 -0.58 -12.86
CA ILE A 12 -7.60 -0.78 -12.09
C ILE A 12 -6.47 -1.07 -13.08
N ILE A 13 -5.43 -0.26 -13.04
CA ILE A 13 -4.24 -0.38 -13.87
C ILE A 13 -3.12 -0.99 -13.05
N LEU A 14 -2.63 -2.16 -13.48
CA LEU A 14 -1.55 -2.89 -12.81
C LEU A 14 -0.27 -2.81 -13.64
N ASP A 15 0.83 -2.41 -12.99
CA ASP A 15 2.16 -2.31 -13.57
C ASP A 15 3.15 -3.05 -12.68
N PHE A 16 3.64 -4.22 -13.15
CA PHE A 16 4.52 -5.11 -12.39
C PHE A 16 5.97 -4.65 -12.31
N PHE A 17 6.42 -3.82 -13.23
CA PHE A 17 7.76 -3.30 -13.30
C PHE A 17 7.70 -1.80 -13.49
N SER A 18 7.08 -1.14 -12.52
CA SER A 18 6.67 0.26 -12.64
C SER A 18 7.84 1.25 -12.73
N GLY A 19 9.06 0.80 -12.47
CA GLY A 19 10.24 1.63 -12.53
C GLY A 19 10.09 2.90 -11.70
N SER A 20 10.13 4.03 -12.33
CA SER A 20 9.91 5.34 -11.69
C SER A 20 8.42 5.73 -11.56
N ALA A 21 7.48 4.77 -11.67
CA ALA A 21 6.03 4.97 -11.53
C ALA A 21 5.40 5.94 -12.54
N THR A 22 5.83 5.87 -13.79
CA THR A 22 5.25 6.69 -14.89
C THR A 22 3.78 6.35 -15.13
N THR A 23 3.41 5.08 -14.98
CA THR A 23 2.03 4.60 -15.11
C THR A 23 1.11 5.25 -14.07
N ALA A 24 1.54 5.33 -12.81
CA ALA A 24 0.77 6.00 -11.75
C ALA A 24 0.53 7.49 -12.08
N HIS A 25 1.57 8.19 -12.54
CA HIS A 25 1.45 9.58 -12.99
C HIS A 25 0.43 9.73 -14.13
N ALA A 26 0.51 8.85 -15.13
CA ALA A 26 -0.43 8.90 -16.28
C ALA A 26 -1.88 8.62 -15.87
N VAL A 27 -2.11 7.72 -14.90
CA VAL A 27 -3.47 7.45 -14.35
C VAL A 27 -4.01 8.68 -13.62
N MET A 28 -3.21 9.32 -12.79
CA MET A 28 -3.62 10.53 -12.07
C MET A 28 -3.92 11.67 -13.05
N GLN A 29 -3.08 11.85 -14.06
CA GLN A 29 -3.30 12.85 -15.11
C GLN A 29 -4.63 12.62 -15.84
N LEU A 30 -4.88 11.38 -16.29
CA LEU A 30 -6.10 11.02 -17.00
C LEU A 30 -7.36 11.20 -16.15
N ASN A 31 -7.31 10.82 -14.87
CA ASN A 31 -8.42 11.08 -13.94
C ASN A 31 -8.68 12.58 -13.79
N ALA A 32 -7.61 13.36 -13.77
CA ALA A 32 -7.73 14.82 -13.71
C ALA A 32 -8.36 15.39 -14.98
N GLU A 33 -8.07 14.86 -16.16
CA GLU A 33 -8.58 15.36 -17.45
C GLU A 33 -10.05 15.03 -17.66
N ASP A 34 -10.48 13.79 -17.37
CA ASP A 34 -11.81 13.28 -17.74
C ASP A 34 -12.75 13.04 -16.53
N GLY A 35 -12.30 13.37 -15.31
CA GLY A 35 -13.07 13.13 -14.09
C GLY A 35 -13.25 11.65 -13.74
N GLY A 36 -12.32 10.79 -14.19
CA GLY A 36 -12.32 9.37 -13.88
C GLY A 36 -11.87 9.08 -12.44
N ASN A 37 -12.09 7.84 -12.01
CA ASN A 37 -11.69 7.31 -10.71
C ASN A 37 -10.87 6.01 -10.90
N ARG A 38 -9.99 6.00 -11.90
CA ARG A 38 -9.09 4.89 -12.14
C ARG A 38 -8.10 4.75 -11.00
N ARG A 39 -7.80 3.52 -10.65
CA ARG A 39 -6.82 3.19 -9.61
C ARG A 39 -5.59 2.56 -10.24
N PHE A 40 -4.44 2.67 -9.58
CA PHE A 40 -3.21 2.02 -10.04
C PHE A 40 -2.64 1.11 -8.94
N ILE A 41 -1.99 0.04 -9.38
CA ILE A 41 -1.19 -0.84 -8.54
C ILE A 41 0.18 -0.92 -9.22
N CYS A 42 1.20 -0.36 -8.57
CA CYS A 42 2.57 -0.40 -9.05
C CYS A 42 3.39 -1.36 -8.20
N VAL A 43 4.03 -2.32 -8.83
CA VAL A 43 4.92 -3.28 -8.17
C VAL A 43 6.33 -3.06 -8.70
N GLN A 44 7.29 -2.88 -7.78
CA GLN A 44 8.69 -2.67 -8.14
C GLN A 44 9.62 -3.28 -7.10
N LEU A 45 10.65 -3.96 -7.57
CA LEU A 45 11.78 -4.37 -6.72
C LEU A 45 12.61 -3.14 -6.33
N PRO A 46 13.13 -3.07 -5.10
CA PRO A 46 13.90 -1.92 -4.63
C PRO A 46 15.35 -1.96 -5.14
N GLU A 47 15.53 -1.96 -6.47
CA GLU A 47 16.83 -1.90 -7.11
C GLU A 47 17.59 -0.66 -6.68
N LEU A 48 18.84 -0.85 -6.23
CA LEU A 48 19.66 0.24 -5.73
C LEU A 48 20.06 1.19 -6.85
N CYS A 49 20.06 2.47 -6.54
CA CYS A 49 20.63 3.48 -7.43
C CYS A 49 22.16 3.42 -7.40
N ASP A 50 22.79 3.65 -8.55
CA ASP A 50 24.24 3.82 -8.60
C ASP A 50 24.65 5.03 -7.75
N GLU A 51 25.64 4.85 -6.89
CA GLU A 51 26.14 5.91 -5.98
C GLU A 51 26.63 7.16 -6.71
N LYS A 52 27.04 7.02 -7.97
CA LYS A 52 27.45 8.13 -8.83
C LYS A 52 26.28 8.82 -9.54
N SER A 53 25.09 8.23 -9.51
CA SER A 53 23.92 8.78 -10.18
C SER A 53 23.42 10.07 -9.51
N GLU A 54 22.79 10.94 -10.28
CA GLU A 54 22.16 12.15 -9.77
C GLU A 54 21.00 11.82 -8.79
N ALA A 55 20.32 10.68 -8.99
CA ALA A 55 19.27 10.21 -8.10
C ALA A 55 19.82 9.88 -6.71
N TYR A 56 20.96 9.18 -6.64
CA TYR A 56 21.60 8.85 -5.36
C TYR A 56 22.10 10.10 -4.63
N LYS A 57 22.71 11.04 -5.36
CA LYS A 57 23.17 12.34 -4.83
C LYS A 57 21.99 13.18 -4.31
N ALA A 58 20.81 13.05 -4.92
CA ALA A 58 19.57 13.68 -4.48
C ALA A 58 18.91 12.97 -3.27
N GLY A 59 19.51 11.88 -2.76
CA GLY A 59 19.03 11.16 -1.57
C GLY A 59 18.18 9.92 -1.84
N TYR A 60 17.93 9.56 -3.09
CA TYR A 60 17.16 8.37 -3.45
C TYR A 60 18.06 7.14 -3.53
N LYS A 61 17.92 6.22 -2.58
CA LYS A 61 18.76 5.03 -2.50
C LYS A 61 18.35 3.92 -3.47
N ASN A 62 17.10 3.89 -3.89
CA ASN A 62 16.56 2.89 -4.80
C ASN A 62 15.46 3.47 -5.70
N ILE A 63 15.11 2.71 -6.74
CA ILE A 63 14.12 3.13 -7.74
C ILE A 63 12.72 3.31 -7.16
N CYS A 64 12.36 2.57 -6.12
CA CYS A 64 11.06 2.74 -5.46
C CYS A 64 10.93 4.11 -4.78
N GLU A 65 12.01 4.66 -4.21
CA GLU A 65 12.00 6.00 -3.65
C GLU A 65 11.76 7.06 -4.73
N ILE A 66 12.38 6.88 -5.90
CA ILE A 66 12.15 7.74 -7.07
C ILE A 66 10.69 7.66 -7.51
N GLY A 67 10.14 6.43 -7.60
CA GLY A 67 8.74 6.23 -7.98
C GLY A 67 7.76 6.91 -7.02
N LYS A 68 7.94 6.74 -5.71
CA LYS A 68 7.12 7.40 -4.68
C LYS A 68 7.18 8.92 -4.79
N GLU A 69 8.35 9.47 -4.99
CA GLU A 69 8.53 10.91 -5.14
C GLU A 69 7.90 11.44 -6.43
N ARG A 70 8.03 10.69 -7.55
CA ARG A 70 7.33 11.04 -8.79
C ARG A 70 5.82 11.13 -8.58
N ILE A 71 5.21 10.16 -7.91
CA ILE A 71 3.76 10.16 -7.65
C ILE A 71 3.37 11.39 -6.85
N ARG A 72 4.11 11.72 -5.78
CA ARG A 72 3.84 12.92 -4.94
C ARG A 72 3.94 14.21 -5.75
N ARG A 73 5.00 14.36 -6.54
CA ARG A 73 5.18 15.56 -7.38
C ARG A 73 4.14 15.67 -8.48
N ALA A 74 3.78 14.56 -9.11
CA ALA A 74 2.73 14.51 -10.12
C ALA A 74 1.40 14.97 -9.53
N GLY A 75 0.99 14.40 -8.38
CA GLY A 75 -0.24 14.79 -7.71
C GLY A 75 -0.28 16.26 -7.34
N LYS A 76 0.81 16.78 -6.77
CA LYS A 76 0.92 18.20 -6.42
C LYS A 76 0.79 19.11 -7.65
N LYS A 77 1.53 18.79 -8.71
CA LYS A 77 1.49 19.56 -9.97
C LYS A 77 0.09 19.56 -10.60
N ILE A 78 -0.58 18.39 -10.63
CA ILE A 78 -1.93 18.28 -11.18
C ILE A 78 -2.94 19.13 -10.39
N ILE A 79 -2.82 19.18 -9.06
CA ILE A 79 -3.68 20.04 -8.23
C ILE A 79 -3.39 21.52 -8.49
N GLU A 80 -2.12 21.92 -8.56
CA GLU A 80 -1.72 23.31 -8.86
C GLU A 80 -2.28 23.74 -10.22
N GLU A 81 -2.10 22.94 -11.27
CA GLU A 81 -2.62 23.23 -12.61
C GLU A 81 -4.15 23.31 -12.68
N LYS A 82 -4.85 22.49 -11.87
CA LYS A 82 -6.32 22.54 -11.80
C LYS A 82 -6.84 23.64 -10.91
N GLY A 83 -6.13 23.96 -9.81
CA GLY A 83 -6.47 25.07 -8.93
C GLY A 83 -6.58 26.40 -9.68
N ASP A 84 -5.73 26.60 -10.69
CA ASP A 84 -5.78 27.76 -11.58
C ASP A 84 -6.96 27.71 -12.57
N GLN A 85 -7.62 26.55 -12.77
CA GLN A 85 -8.76 26.35 -13.67
C GLN A 85 -10.10 26.24 -12.96
N ILE A 86 -10.12 26.09 -11.64
CA ILE A 86 -11.37 26.05 -10.85
C ILE A 86 -11.83 27.49 -10.66
N GLY A 87 -12.66 27.95 -11.58
CA GLY A 87 -13.48 29.14 -11.36
C GLY A 87 -14.40 28.91 -10.15
N ILE A 88 -14.72 29.99 -9.46
CA ILE A 88 -15.40 30.05 -8.14
C ILE A 88 -16.81 29.37 -8.12
N ASP A 89 -17.28 28.81 -9.23
CA ASP A 89 -18.68 28.34 -9.42
C ASP A 89 -18.92 26.83 -9.42
N ASP A 90 -17.91 25.99 -9.10
CA ASP A 90 -18.09 24.52 -9.18
C ASP A 90 -18.12 23.83 -7.79
N GLU A 91 -19.16 24.12 -7.01
CA GLU A 91 -19.39 23.49 -5.67
C GLU A 91 -19.64 21.97 -5.71
N GLU A 92 -19.83 21.35 -6.89
CA GLU A 92 -20.17 19.93 -7.03
C GLU A 92 -19.00 19.01 -7.40
N LYS A 93 -17.80 19.51 -7.69
CA LYS A 93 -16.68 18.64 -8.07
C LYS A 93 -16.01 18.00 -6.85
N LYS A 94 -16.05 16.68 -6.79
CA LYS A 94 -15.27 15.89 -5.81
C LYS A 94 -13.78 16.23 -5.96
N PRO A 95 -13.08 16.46 -4.85
CA PRO A 95 -11.64 16.68 -4.90
C PRO A 95 -10.95 15.48 -5.57
N LEU A 96 -9.97 15.76 -6.42
CA LEU A 96 -9.19 14.71 -7.07
C LEU A 96 -8.42 13.92 -6.01
N ASP A 97 -8.57 12.60 -6.02
CA ASP A 97 -7.79 11.73 -5.16
C ASP A 97 -6.38 11.54 -5.75
N ILE A 98 -5.39 12.10 -5.06
CA ILE A 98 -3.96 11.99 -5.37
C ILE A 98 -3.23 11.11 -4.36
N GLY A 99 -3.96 10.52 -3.41
CA GLY A 99 -3.41 9.66 -2.38
C GLY A 99 -2.91 8.32 -2.94
N PHE A 100 -1.93 7.74 -2.25
CA PHE A 100 -1.51 6.35 -2.50
C PHE A 100 -0.98 5.73 -1.21
N LYS A 101 -1.10 4.41 -1.10
CA LYS A 101 -0.54 3.62 -0.01
C LYS A 101 0.71 2.90 -0.48
N VAL A 102 1.66 2.71 0.41
CA VAL A 102 2.91 1.99 0.15
C VAL A 102 2.97 0.78 1.04
N PHE A 103 3.15 -0.39 0.45
CA PHE A 103 3.32 -1.65 1.15
C PHE A 103 4.66 -2.27 0.80
N LYS A 104 5.20 -3.05 1.72
CA LYS A 104 6.34 -3.93 1.47
C LYS A 104 5.87 -5.36 1.64
N LEU A 105 6.21 -6.22 0.67
CA LEU A 105 5.97 -7.65 0.81
C LEU A 105 6.97 -8.21 1.83
N ASP A 106 6.44 -8.90 2.81
CA ASP A 106 7.21 -9.57 3.85
C ASP A 106 6.54 -10.91 4.21
N THR A 107 7.12 -11.63 5.16
CA THR A 107 6.51 -12.83 5.73
C THR A 107 5.28 -12.48 6.55
N SER A 108 4.41 -13.47 6.82
CA SER A 108 3.25 -13.29 7.70
C SER A 108 3.63 -12.63 9.03
N ASN A 109 2.77 -11.74 9.52
CA ASN A 109 2.92 -11.10 10.83
C ASN A 109 2.66 -12.06 11.99
N LEU A 110 2.06 -13.21 11.69
CA LEU A 110 1.76 -14.23 12.68
C LEU A 110 2.91 -15.22 12.82
N ARG A 111 3.15 -15.67 14.02
CA ARG A 111 4.05 -16.79 14.31
C ARG A 111 3.44 -18.07 13.75
N ILE A 112 4.27 -18.91 13.15
CA ILE A 112 3.87 -20.20 12.60
C ILE A 112 4.38 -21.27 13.55
N TRP A 113 3.52 -22.26 13.85
CA TRP A 113 3.95 -23.41 14.63
C TRP A 113 5.10 -24.15 13.95
N ASP A 114 6.17 -24.38 14.70
CA ASP A 114 7.32 -25.18 14.21
C ASP A 114 6.98 -26.67 14.31
N ASN A 115 6.80 -27.31 13.15
CA ASN A 115 6.49 -28.73 13.02
C ASN A 115 7.74 -29.63 13.04
N THR A 116 8.93 -29.08 13.24
CA THR A 116 10.16 -29.89 13.28
C THR A 116 10.08 -30.91 14.42
N PRO A 117 10.36 -32.20 14.16
CA PRO A 117 10.36 -33.19 15.22
C PRO A 117 11.31 -32.82 16.36
N ILE A 118 10.83 -32.88 17.58
CA ILE A 118 11.64 -32.66 18.76
C ILE A 118 12.34 -33.98 19.10
N THR A 119 13.67 -33.97 19.02
CA THR A 119 14.51 -35.14 19.30
C THR A 119 15.58 -34.79 20.34
N GLY A 120 16.03 -35.76 21.13
CA GLY A 120 17.06 -35.56 22.16
C GLY A 120 16.50 -35.67 23.58
N ASP A 121 17.32 -35.37 24.58
CA ASP A 121 16.98 -35.63 26.00
C ASP A 121 16.08 -34.53 26.62
N ASN A 122 15.98 -33.36 26.00
CA ASN A 122 15.22 -32.18 26.52
C ASN A 122 13.88 -31.94 25.82
N GLN A 123 13.20 -32.99 25.40
CA GLN A 123 11.98 -32.89 24.59
C GLN A 123 10.86 -32.08 25.24
N ILE A 124 10.66 -32.23 26.56
CA ILE A 124 9.61 -31.54 27.31
C ILE A 124 9.90 -30.04 27.37
N GLU A 125 11.15 -29.67 27.64
CA GLU A 125 11.57 -28.28 27.71
C GLU A 125 11.40 -27.58 26.35
N MET A 126 11.91 -28.19 25.28
CA MET A 126 11.75 -27.67 23.91
C MET A 126 10.28 -27.54 23.50
N PHE A 127 9.44 -28.51 23.87
CA PHE A 127 8.00 -28.45 23.60
C PHE A 127 7.34 -27.30 24.36
N THR A 128 7.70 -27.14 25.65
CA THR A 128 7.18 -26.07 26.49
C THR A 128 7.60 -24.69 25.97
N GLU A 129 8.83 -24.52 25.53
CA GLU A 129 9.29 -23.30 24.90
C GLU A 129 8.53 -22.97 23.61
N ARG A 130 8.28 -23.99 22.75
CA ARG A 130 7.44 -23.80 21.56
C ARG A 130 6.03 -23.38 21.90
N MET A 131 5.41 -24.01 22.89
CA MET A 131 4.07 -23.61 23.33
C MET A 131 4.06 -22.18 23.86
N ASN A 132 5.03 -21.83 24.70
CA ASN A 132 5.14 -20.49 25.26
C ASN A 132 5.35 -19.43 24.17
N SER A 133 6.15 -19.73 23.15
CA SER A 133 6.37 -18.81 22.02
C SER A 133 5.11 -18.54 21.18
N MET A 134 4.08 -19.39 21.31
CA MET A 134 2.80 -19.25 20.58
C MET A 134 1.71 -18.56 21.41
N ILE A 135 1.96 -18.25 22.68
CA ILE A 135 1.00 -17.51 23.53
C ILE A 135 0.72 -16.14 22.90
N ASP A 136 1.78 -15.46 22.45
CA ASP A 136 1.64 -14.29 21.61
C ASP A 136 1.81 -14.71 20.13
N SER A 137 0.71 -14.71 19.39
CA SER A 137 0.69 -15.15 18.00
C SER A 137 1.25 -14.12 17.03
N ILE A 138 1.46 -12.88 17.45
CA ILE A 138 2.01 -11.80 16.63
C ILE A 138 3.53 -11.71 16.85
N LYS A 139 4.29 -11.47 15.79
CA LYS A 139 5.73 -11.24 15.86
C LYS A 139 6.03 -9.88 16.49
N ASP A 140 7.09 -9.81 17.31
CA ASP A 140 7.43 -8.63 18.13
C ASP A 140 7.80 -7.38 17.30
N ASP A 141 8.25 -7.57 16.05
CA ASP A 141 8.69 -6.52 15.14
C ASP A 141 7.56 -5.98 14.24
N ARG A 142 6.30 -6.32 14.53
CA ARG A 142 5.12 -5.95 13.72
C ARG A 142 4.28 -4.89 14.41
N THR A 143 3.71 -4.01 13.57
CA THR A 143 2.74 -3.04 14.04
C THR A 143 1.33 -3.59 13.93
N ASP A 144 0.39 -3.04 14.72
CA ASP A 144 -1.04 -3.40 14.60
C ASP A 144 -1.56 -3.23 13.17
N MET A 145 -1.10 -2.20 12.46
CA MET A 145 -1.50 -1.95 11.09
C MET A 145 -1.00 -3.01 10.11
N ASP A 146 0.19 -3.60 10.34
CA ASP A 146 0.68 -4.71 9.52
C ASP A 146 -0.26 -5.92 9.65
N VAL A 147 -0.70 -6.20 10.87
CA VAL A 147 -1.66 -7.28 11.15
C VAL A 147 -3.02 -6.99 10.51
N VAL A 148 -3.52 -5.76 10.63
CA VAL A 148 -4.80 -5.35 10.02
C VAL A 148 -4.76 -5.54 8.50
N TYR A 149 -3.70 -5.09 7.82
CA TYR A 149 -3.57 -5.27 6.38
C TYR A 149 -3.41 -6.75 5.98
N GLU A 150 -2.72 -7.57 6.76
CA GLU A 150 -2.66 -9.02 6.50
C GLU A 150 -4.04 -9.66 6.61
N VAL A 151 -4.82 -9.30 7.63
CA VAL A 151 -6.19 -9.80 7.79
C VAL A 151 -7.06 -9.34 6.62
N MET A 152 -6.97 -8.08 6.20
CA MET A 152 -7.68 -7.58 5.02
C MET A 152 -7.36 -8.41 3.79
N LEU A 153 -6.08 -8.69 3.53
CA LEU A 153 -5.66 -9.53 2.40
C LEU A 153 -6.26 -10.94 2.47
N LYS A 154 -6.19 -11.58 3.63
CA LYS A 154 -6.72 -12.94 3.85
C LYS A 154 -8.25 -12.99 3.69
N MET A 155 -8.94 -11.92 3.99
CA MET A 155 -10.39 -11.79 3.83
C MET A 155 -10.82 -11.31 2.44
N GLY A 156 -9.87 -11.02 1.53
CA GLY A 156 -10.16 -10.49 0.20
C GLY A 156 -10.67 -9.04 0.21
N VAL A 157 -10.40 -8.29 1.27
CA VAL A 157 -10.74 -6.87 1.36
C VAL A 157 -9.67 -6.04 0.65
N PRO A 158 -10.04 -5.15 -0.29
CA PRO A 158 -9.08 -4.27 -0.96
C PRO A 158 -8.30 -3.40 0.02
N LEU A 159 -6.99 -3.26 -0.19
CA LEU A 159 -6.11 -2.52 0.73
C LEU A 159 -6.28 -1.00 0.67
N ASP A 160 -6.99 -0.48 -0.32
CA ASP A 160 -7.34 0.93 -0.44
C ASP A 160 -8.52 1.33 0.47
N VAL A 161 -9.28 0.35 0.99
CA VAL A 161 -10.36 0.62 1.94
C VAL A 161 -9.84 1.35 3.18
N PRO A 162 -10.50 2.43 3.63
CA PRO A 162 -10.09 3.17 4.81
C PRO A 162 -10.19 2.33 6.09
N VAL A 163 -9.14 2.40 6.92
CA VAL A 163 -9.13 1.84 8.27
C VAL A 163 -9.42 2.97 9.25
N GLN A 164 -10.44 2.79 10.08
CA GLN A 164 -10.84 3.75 11.13
C GLN A 164 -10.35 3.27 12.49
N TYR A 165 -9.91 4.20 13.33
CA TYR A 165 -9.52 3.96 14.72
C TYR A 165 -10.70 4.29 15.63
N ILE A 166 -11.10 3.35 16.48
CA ILE A 166 -12.20 3.53 17.43
C ILE A 166 -11.67 3.15 18.81
N GLY A 167 -11.78 4.05 19.77
CA GLY A 167 -11.50 3.75 21.18
C GLY A 167 -12.70 3.05 21.82
N VAL A 168 -12.48 1.87 22.41
CA VAL A 168 -13.50 1.14 23.16
C VAL A 168 -12.88 0.65 24.47
N ASN A 169 -13.34 1.15 25.61
CA ASN A 169 -12.86 0.74 26.94
C ASN A 169 -11.33 0.74 27.04
N GLU A 170 -10.70 1.87 26.71
CA GLU A 170 -9.23 2.08 26.74
C GLU A 170 -8.43 1.23 25.73
N LYS A 171 -9.11 0.48 24.88
CA LYS A 171 -8.48 -0.29 23.79
C LYS A 171 -8.70 0.38 22.43
N VAL A 172 -7.72 0.26 21.57
CA VAL A 172 -7.83 0.67 20.17
C VAL A 172 -8.46 -0.46 19.37
N VAL A 173 -9.52 -0.14 18.63
CA VAL A 173 -10.18 -1.06 17.71
C VAL A 173 -10.04 -0.52 16.30
N TYR A 174 -9.58 -1.36 15.41
CA TYR A 174 -9.46 -1.05 13.99
C TYR A 174 -10.74 -1.48 13.27
N LYS A 175 -11.45 -0.51 12.68
CA LYS A 175 -12.68 -0.77 11.94
C LYS A 175 -12.43 -0.61 10.45
N VAL A 176 -12.73 -1.66 9.71
CA VAL A 176 -12.75 -1.66 8.23
C VAL A 176 -14.17 -1.96 7.78
N VAL A 177 -14.75 -1.05 6.99
CA VAL A 177 -16.11 -1.24 6.44
C VAL A 177 -15.97 -1.46 4.95
N TYR A 178 -16.26 -2.67 4.52
CA TYR A 178 -16.26 -3.04 3.11
C TYR A 178 -17.55 -3.76 2.76
N LYS A 179 -18.24 -3.26 1.73
CA LYS A 179 -19.47 -3.87 1.22
C LYS A 179 -19.15 -4.56 -0.10
N VAL A 180 -19.30 -5.87 -0.12
CA VAL A 180 -19.29 -6.62 -1.40
C VAL A 180 -20.59 -6.33 -2.10
N VAL A 181 -20.52 -5.74 -3.28
CA VAL A 181 -21.69 -5.60 -4.18
C VAL A 181 -21.66 -6.83 -5.09
N HIS A 182 -22.64 -7.71 -4.92
CA HIS A 182 -22.84 -8.89 -5.78
C HIS A 182 -23.59 -8.52 -7.03
#